data_35a43f03eaf76f925056f63779cbf9c7
#
_entry.id   35a43f03eaf76f925056f63779cbf9c7
#
_cell.length_a   1.000
_cell.length_b   1.000
_cell.length_c   1.000
_cell.angle_alpha   90.00
_cell.angle_beta   90.00
_cell.angle_gamma   90.00
#
_symmetry.space_group_name_H-M   'P 1'
#
loop_
_entity.id
_entity.type
_entity.pdbx_description
1 polymer ?
#
loop_
_entity_poly.entity_id
_entity_poly.type
_entity_poly.pdbx_seq_one_letter_code
_entity_poly.pdbx_strand_id
1 'polypeptide(L)'
;PLLQHIAWPMLRFIPVGETSLDAFRPGGRYQVKLRLFGFIPFGTQWIVTSLHEPEIGEWPKRLRDNGYSGLISKWDHWITIAPDANGGTHYSDDVEISAGILTPFIWGFAQMFYRHRQQRWRRLARTLPMRRFGER
;
A
#
# COMPACT_ATOMS: atom_id res chain seq x y z
N PRO A 1 -2.51 -8.14 10.68
CA PRO A 1 -1.98 -6.86 10.22
C PRO A 1 -2.84 -6.30 9.08
N LEU A 2 -3.08 -4.98 9.09
CA LEU A 2 -3.95 -4.31 8.12
C LEU A 2 -3.47 -4.51 6.68
N LEU A 3 -2.17 -4.35 6.44
CA LEU A 3 -1.56 -4.54 5.13
C LEU A 3 -1.88 -5.93 4.54
N GLN A 4 -1.73 -6.99 5.33
CA GLN A 4 -2.05 -8.34 4.89
C GLN A 4 -3.54 -8.52 4.64
N HIS A 5 -4.40 -7.93 5.47
CA HIS A 5 -5.85 -8.02 5.30
C HIS A 5 -6.32 -7.44 3.96
N ILE A 6 -5.84 -6.26 3.58
CA ILE A 6 -6.22 -5.61 2.32
C ILE A 6 -5.59 -6.24 1.08
N ALA A 7 -4.45 -6.92 1.22
CA ALA A 7 -3.74 -7.57 0.12
C ALA A 7 -4.25 -8.99 -0.19
N TRP A 8 -4.78 -9.69 0.81
CA TRP A 8 -5.25 -11.07 0.66
C TRP A 8 -6.51 -11.16 -0.22
N PRO A 9 -6.68 -12.16 -1.09
CA PRO A 9 -5.79 -13.32 -1.33
C PRO A 9 -4.72 -13.09 -2.40
N MET A 10 -4.64 -11.92 -3.03
CA MET A 10 -3.78 -11.70 -4.20
C MET A 10 -2.29 -11.68 -3.85
N LEU A 11 -1.94 -11.09 -2.71
CA LEU A 11 -0.56 -11.02 -2.23
C LEU A 11 -0.47 -11.45 -0.76
N ARG A 12 0.58 -12.21 -0.46
CA ARG A 12 1.03 -12.48 0.90
C ARG A 12 2.40 -11.86 1.12
N PHE A 13 2.49 -11.03 2.16
CA PHE A 13 3.73 -10.41 2.61
C PHE A 13 4.30 -11.21 3.78
N ILE A 14 5.54 -11.66 3.67
CA ILE A 14 6.25 -12.37 4.72
C ILE A 14 7.47 -11.53 5.10
N PRO A 15 7.49 -10.91 6.29
CA PRO A 15 8.64 -10.13 6.74
C PRO A 15 9.92 -10.97 6.75
N VAL A 16 11.04 -10.33 6.43
CA VAL A 16 12.37 -10.91 6.53
C VAL A 16 13.04 -10.36 7.78
N GLY A 17 13.63 -11.23 8.59
CA GLY A 17 14.23 -10.87 9.87
C GLY A 17 13.20 -10.74 11.01
N GLU A 18 13.54 -9.96 12.02
CA GLU A 18 12.73 -9.80 13.24
C GLU A 18 11.59 -8.76 13.08
N THR A 19 11.44 -8.15 11.91
CA THR A 19 10.47 -7.08 11.68
C THR A 19 9.07 -7.67 11.50
N SER A 20 8.12 -7.23 12.31
CA SER A 20 6.69 -7.53 12.14
C SER A 20 6.04 -6.59 11.11
N LEU A 21 5.01 -7.07 10.39
CA LEU A 21 4.19 -6.21 9.53
C LEU A 21 3.47 -5.08 10.29
N ASP A 22 3.26 -5.25 11.59
CA ASP A 22 2.65 -4.24 12.45
C ASP A 22 3.63 -3.13 12.86
N ALA A 23 4.93 -3.37 12.66
CA ALA A 23 5.99 -2.39 12.95
C ALA A 23 6.28 -1.44 11.77
N PHE A 24 5.58 -1.59 10.64
CA PHE A 24 5.77 -0.72 9.48
C PHE A 24 5.34 0.71 9.81
N ARG A 25 6.28 1.63 9.71
CA ARG A 25 6.08 3.07 9.99
C ARG A 25 6.59 3.90 8.83
N PRO A 26 6.02 5.08 8.59
CA PRO A 26 6.58 6.05 7.66
C PRO A 26 8.03 6.37 7.99
N GLY A 27 8.87 6.49 6.97
CA GLY A 27 10.32 6.69 7.11
C GLY A 27 11.12 5.39 7.29
N GLY A 28 10.45 4.24 7.36
CA GLY A 28 11.09 2.94 7.49
C GLY A 28 11.43 2.29 6.17
N ARG A 29 12.36 1.32 6.24
CA ARG A 29 12.75 0.44 5.13
C ARG A 29 12.61 -1.00 5.59
N TYR A 30 11.83 -1.79 4.88
CA TYR A 30 11.45 -3.14 5.28
C TYR A 30 11.65 -4.11 4.12
N GLN A 31 12.13 -5.30 4.43
CA GLN A 31 12.26 -6.36 3.45
C GLN A 31 11.17 -7.41 3.66
N VAL A 32 10.49 -7.77 2.59
CA VAL A 32 9.43 -8.77 2.60
C VAL A 32 9.62 -9.77 1.47
N LYS A 33 9.30 -11.02 1.74
CA LYS A 33 9.09 -12.03 0.69
C LYS A 33 7.66 -11.92 0.21
N LEU A 34 7.47 -11.91 -1.10
CA LEU A 34 6.16 -11.86 -1.73
C LEU A 34 5.75 -13.26 -2.20
N ARG A 35 4.48 -13.58 -1.99
CA ARG A 35 3.83 -14.74 -2.60
C ARG A 35 2.55 -14.29 -3.29
N LEU A 36 2.45 -14.56 -4.59
CA LEU A 36 1.22 -14.34 -5.34
C LEU A 36 0.20 -15.41 -4.96
N PHE A 37 -1.05 -15.00 -4.75
CA PHE A 37 -2.16 -15.86 -4.33
C PHE A 37 -1.86 -16.70 -3.09
N GLY A 38 -0.91 -16.24 -2.25
CA GLY A 38 -0.51 -16.88 -1.00
C GLY A 38 0.51 -18.02 -1.12
N PHE A 39 0.76 -18.56 -2.32
CA PHE A 39 1.61 -19.75 -2.50
C PHE A 39 2.70 -19.63 -3.58
N ILE A 40 2.53 -18.84 -4.63
CA ILE A 40 3.52 -18.70 -5.71
C ILE A 40 4.63 -17.74 -5.24
N PRO A 41 5.89 -18.20 -5.09
CA PRO A 41 7.00 -17.32 -4.72
C PRO A 41 7.21 -16.24 -5.80
N PHE A 42 7.30 -14.98 -5.39
CA PHE A 42 7.55 -13.84 -6.27
C PHE A 42 8.82 -13.07 -5.90
N GLY A 43 9.64 -13.64 -5.05
CA GLY A 43 10.91 -13.06 -4.62
C GLY A 43 10.79 -12.16 -3.39
N THR A 44 11.82 -11.38 -3.19
CA THR A 44 11.96 -10.48 -2.04
C THR A 44 11.92 -9.04 -2.52
N GLN A 45 11.14 -8.22 -1.85
CA GLN A 45 10.98 -6.80 -2.18
C GLN A 45 11.32 -5.93 -0.99
N TRP A 46 11.95 -4.80 -1.26
CA TRP A 46 12.08 -3.70 -0.33
C TRP A 46 10.86 -2.80 -0.38
N ILE A 47 10.31 -2.50 0.78
CA ILE A 47 9.28 -1.49 1.00
C ILE A 47 9.97 -0.31 1.67
N VAL A 48 9.94 0.85 1.03
CA VAL A 48 10.59 2.07 1.52
C VAL A 48 9.53 3.15 1.66
N THR A 49 9.07 3.36 2.88
CA THR A 49 7.95 4.26 3.15
C THR A 49 8.40 5.65 3.56
N SER A 50 7.71 6.67 3.06
CA SER A 50 7.86 8.06 3.50
C SER A 50 6.50 8.74 3.56
N LEU A 51 6.29 9.55 4.59
CA LEU A 51 5.08 10.34 4.76
C LEU A 51 5.34 11.76 4.27
N HIS A 52 4.46 12.24 3.39
CA HIS A 52 4.48 13.59 2.86
C HIS A 52 3.19 14.28 3.30
N GLU A 53 3.28 14.99 4.41
CA GLU A 53 2.18 15.79 4.93
C GLU A 53 2.48 17.26 4.63
N PRO A 54 1.48 18.04 4.18
CA PRO A 54 1.54 19.48 4.27
C PRO A 54 1.56 19.90 5.77
N GLU A 55 1.49 21.16 6.07
CA GLU A 55 1.45 21.63 7.44
C GLU A 55 0.32 20.97 8.26
N ILE A 56 0.48 20.94 9.59
CA ILE A 56 -0.45 20.25 10.49
C ILE A 56 -1.90 20.71 10.22
N GLY A 57 -2.75 19.74 9.87
CA GLY A 57 -4.17 20.00 9.57
C GLY A 57 -4.49 20.25 8.09
N GLU A 58 -3.49 20.37 7.23
CA GLU A 58 -3.69 20.57 5.80
C GLU A 58 -3.86 19.25 5.03
N TRP A 59 -4.46 19.34 3.87
CA TRP A 59 -4.70 18.22 2.94
C TRP A 59 -4.16 18.56 1.55
N PRO A 60 -3.85 17.57 0.71
CA PRO A 60 -3.93 16.11 0.93
C PRO A 60 -2.77 15.56 1.75
N LYS A 61 -3.00 14.44 2.44
CA LYS A 61 -1.93 13.65 3.04
C LYS A 61 -1.47 12.58 2.06
N ARG A 62 -0.16 12.38 1.95
CA ARG A 62 0.43 11.45 0.98
C ARG A 62 1.43 10.52 1.64
N LEU A 63 1.31 9.23 1.35
CA LEU A 63 2.28 8.21 1.72
C LEU A 63 2.92 7.68 0.45
N ARG A 64 4.24 7.61 0.43
CA ARG A 64 5.00 7.02 -0.66
C ARG A 64 5.62 5.70 -0.22
N ASP A 65 5.53 4.68 -1.06
CA ASP A 65 6.33 3.48 -1.01
C ASP A 65 7.18 3.40 -2.27
N ASN A 66 8.46 3.73 -2.13
CA ASN A 66 9.44 3.70 -3.22
C ASN A 66 10.23 2.39 -3.14
N GLY A 67 9.54 1.29 -3.36
CA GLY A 67 10.10 -0.05 -3.26
C GLY A 67 10.85 -0.51 -4.50
N TYR A 68 11.59 -1.61 -4.35
CA TYR A 68 12.32 -2.27 -5.44
C TYR A 68 12.65 -3.72 -5.07
N SER A 69 12.98 -4.50 -6.09
CA SER A 69 13.44 -5.88 -5.95
C SER A 69 14.44 -6.23 -7.05
N GLY A 70 14.94 -7.46 -7.07
CA GLY A 70 15.79 -7.93 -8.16
C GLY A 70 15.09 -8.01 -9.52
N LEU A 71 13.76 -8.22 -9.53
CA LEU A 71 12.95 -8.26 -10.75
C LEU A 71 12.31 -6.91 -11.08
N ILE A 72 12.03 -6.09 -10.08
CA ILE A 72 11.33 -4.80 -10.21
C ILE A 72 12.30 -3.71 -9.79
N SER A 73 12.85 -3.01 -10.76
CA SER A 73 13.82 -1.93 -10.50
C SER A 73 13.16 -0.68 -9.90
N LYS A 74 11.87 -0.47 -10.17
CA LYS A 74 11.09 0.64 -9.64
C LYS A 74 9.66 0.19 -9.33
N TRP A 75 9.25 0.44 -8.10
CA TRP A 75 7.87 0.36 -7.65
C TRP A 75 7.57 1.60 -6.84
N ASP A 76 7.21 2.68 -7.52
CA ASP A 76 6.92 3.96 -6.88
C ASP A 76 5.41 4.10 -6.71
N HIS A 77 4.94 3.88 -5.50
CA HIS A 77 3.54 3.88 -5.15
C HIS A 77 3.22 5.06 -4.24
N TRP A 78 2.34 5.93 -4.69
CA TRP A 78 1.80 7.02 -3.93
C TRP A 78 0.36 6.75 -3.52
N ILE A 79 0.10 6.84 -2.22
CA ILE A 79 -1.25 6.86 -1.65
C ILE A 79 -1.57 8.31 -1.32
N THR A 80 -2.68 8.81 -1.85
CA THR A 80 -3.16 10.17 -1.55
C THR A 80 -4.51 10.07 -0.86
N ILE A 81 -4.67 10.80 0.24
CA ILE A 81 -5.89 10.87 1.03
C ILE A 81 -6.28 12.34 1.17
N ALA A 82 -7.53 12.66 0.89
CA ALA A 82 -8.09 13.99 1.07
C ALA A 82 -9.56 13.92 1.53
N PRO A 83 -10.06 14.92 2.25
CA PRO A 83 -11.49 15.05 2.52
C PRO A 83 -12.27 15.20 1.20
N ASP A 84 -13.44 14.61 1.14
CA ASP A 84 -14.40 14.77 0.06
C ASP A 84 -15.44 15.82 0.45
N ALA A 85 -15.99 16.51 -0.53
CA ALA A 85 -17.00 17.56 -0.34
C ALA A 85 -18.28 17.07 0.38
N ASN A 86 -18.57 15.78 0.36
CA ASN A 86 -19.71 15.16 1.01
C ASN A 86 -19.43 14.63 2.42
N GLY A 87 -18.29 14.99 3.02
CA GLY A 87 -17.88 14.53 4.35
C GLY A 87 -17.26 13.13 4.37
N GLY A 88 -16.96 12.57 3.19
CA GLY A 88 -16.22 11.32 3.03
C GLY A 88 -14.73 11.53 2.88
N THR A 89 -14.04 10.50 2.37
CA THR A 89 -12.61 10.53 2.09
C THR A 89 -12.36 10.12 0.65
N HIS A 90 -11.67 10.98 -0.08
CA HIS A 90 -11.11 10.64 -1.38
C HIS A 90 -9.79 9.90 -1.16
N TYR A 91 -9.65 8.73 -1.79
CA TYR A 91 -8.46 7.88 -1.71
C TYR A 91 -8.00 7.54 -3.13
N SER A 92 -6.73 7.75 -3.43
CA SER A 92 -6.13 7.33 -4.71
C SER A 92 -4.83 6.57 -4.51
N ASP A 93 -4.58 5.64 -5.43
CA ASP A 93 -3.31 4.94 -5.59
C ASP A 93 -2.74 5.30 -6.96
N ASP A 94 -1.52 5.86 -6.98
CA ASP A 94 -0.76 6.16 -8.18
C ASP A 94 0.51 5.32 -8.15
N VAL A 95 0.74 4.51 -9.18
CA VAL A 95 1.85 3.55 -9.19
C VAL A 95 2.63 3.64 -10.49
N GLU A 96 3.93 3.83 -10.37
CA GLU A 96 4.88 3.74 -11.46
C GLU A 96 5.74 2.49 -11.31
N ILE A 97 5.79 1.64 -12.34
CA ILE A 97 6.47 0.35 -12.32
C ILE A 97 7.48 0.27 -13.46
N SER A 98 8.69 -0.22 -13.13
CA SER A 98 9.70 -0.59 -14.11
C SER A 98 10.29 -1.96 -13.74
N ALA A 99 10.19 -2.90 -14.66
CA ALA A 99 10.65 -4.27 -14.50
C ALA A 99 11.18 -4.86 -15.83
N GLY A 100 11.81 -4.00 -16.66
CA GLY A 100 12.30 -4.39 -17.97
C GLY A 100 11.17 -4.98 -18.84
N ILE A 101 11.44 -6.10 -19.48
CA ILE A 101 10.48 -6.80 -20.36
C ILE A 101 9.25 -7.33 -19.62
N LEU A 102 9.33 -7.51 -18.30
CA LEU A 102 8.20 -7.96 -17.47
C LEU A 102 7.23 -6.83 -17.09
N THR A 103 7.57 -5.58 -17.38
CA THR A 103 6.76 -4.40 -17.00
C THR A 103 5.28 -4.53 -17.38
N PRO A 104 4.88 -4.92 -18.61
CA PRO A 104 3.47 -5.03 -18.97
C PRO A 104 2.69 -6.03 -18.12
N PHE A 105 3.31 -7.17 -17.80
CA PHE A 105 2.69 -8.22 -16.98
C PHE A 105 2.54 -7.79 -15.53
N ILE A 106 3.59 -7.21 -14.96
CA ILE A 106 3.59 -6.72 -13.59
C ILE A 106 2.64 -5.54 -13.44
N TRP A 107 2.58 -4.65 -14.43
CA TRP A 107 1.64 -3.55 -14.47
C TRP A 107 0.18 -4.04 -14.50
N GLY A 108 -0.13 -5.02 -15.36
CA GLY A 108 -1.46 -5.64 -15.43
C GLY A 108 -1.87 -6.27 -14.09
N PHE A 109 -0.96 -7.00 -13.44
CA PHE A 109 -1.18 -7.55 -12.11
C PHE A 109 -1.41 -6.44 -11.07
N ALA A 110 -0.62 -5.37 -11.10
CA ALA A 110 -0.75 -4.23 -10.19
C ALA A 110 -2.14 -3.56 -10.33
N GLN A 111 -2.65 -3.37 -11.56
CA GLN A 111 -3.98 -2.83 -11.79
C GLN A 111 -5.06 -3.68 -11.12
N MET A 112 -4.98 -4.99 -11.26
CA MET A 112 -5.90 -5.94 -10.60
C MET A 112 -5.78 -5.88 -9.08
N PHE A 113 -4.54 -5.89 -8.58
CA PHE A 113 -4.23 -5.85 -7.15
C PHE A 113 -4.76 -4.59 -6.48
N TYR A 114 -4.50 -3.40 -7.05
CA TYR A 114 -4.96 -2.15 -6.46
C TYR A 114 -6.48 -1.98 -6.52
N ARG A 115 -7.15 -2.44 -7.57
CA ARG A 115 -8.63 -2.48 -7.62
C ARG A 115 -9.19 -3.37 -6.51
N HIS A 116 -8.61 -4.56 -6.31
CA HIS A 116 -9.00 -5.45 -5.23
C HIS A 116 -8.78 -4.81 -3.86
N ARG A 117 -7.60 -4.22 -3.65
CA ARG A 117 -7.23 -3.52 -2.41
C ARG A 117 -8.19 -2.37 -2.10
N GLN A 118 -8.54 -1.55 -3.09
CA GLN A 118 -9.49 -0.45 -2.92
C GLN A 118 -10.90 -0.94 -2.54
N GLN A 119 -11.35 -2.05 -3.12
CA GLN A 119 -12.62 -2.66 -2.72
C GLN A 119 -12.59 -3.16 -1.26
N ARG A 120 -11.47 -3.74 -0.82
CA ARG A 120 -11.28 -4.16 0.58
C ARG A 120 -11.29 -2.96 1.51
N TRP A 121 -10.60 -1.87 1.16
CA TRP A 121 -10.64 -0.61 1.90
C TRP A 121 -12.06 -0.05 2.05
N ARG A 122 -12.81 0.01 0.95
CA ARG A 122 -14.21 0.49 0.98
C ARG A 122 -15.09 -0.35 1.90
N ARG A 123 -14.92 -1.67 1.88
CA ARG A 123 -15.66 -2.57 2.79
C ARG A 123 -15.26 -2.32 4.24
N LEU A 124 -13.97 -2.23 4.52
CA LEU A 124 -13.48 -1.97 5.86
C LEU A 124 -13.97 -0.62 6.41
N ALA A 125 -13.91 0.42 5.61
CA ALA A 125 -14.38 1.76 6.00
C ALA A 125 -15.87 1.79 6.36
N ARG A 126 -16.69 0.96 5.70
CA ARG A 126 -18.13 0.83 6.03
C ARG A 126 -18.41 0.10 7.34
N THR A 127 -17.49 -0.75 7.80
CA THR A 127 -17.63 -1.55 9.01
C THR A 127 -17.01 -0.89 10.24
N LEU A 128 -16.11 0.07 10.03
CA LEU A 128 -15.52 0.82 11.14
C LEU A 128 -16.52 1.85 11.66
N PRO A 129 -16.76 1.89 13.00
CA PRO A 129 -17.56 2.96 13.57
C PRO A 129 -16.91 4.31 13.25
N MET A 130 -17.71 5.26 12.78
CA MET A 130 -17.24 6.65 12.58
C MET A 130 -16.86 7.23 13.94
N ARG A 131 -15.57 7.17 14.28
CA ARG A 131 -15.05 8.02 15.34
C ARG A 131 -15.02 9.45 14.77
N ARG A 132 -15.94 10.29 15.26
CA ARG A 132 -15.84 11.72 15.01
C ARG A 132 -14.50 12.20 15.57
N PHE A 133 -13.63 12.67 14.70
CA PHE A 133 -12.44 13.40 15.12
C PHE A 133 -12.92 14.67 15.81
N GLY A 134 -12.86 14.71 17.13
CA GLY A 134 -13.22 15.90 17.92
C GLY A 134 -13.86 15.68 19.28
N GLU A 135 -14.23 14.47 19.66
CA GLU A 135 -14.68 14.20 21.04
C GLU A 135 -13.49 13.64 21.85
N ARG A 136 -12.80 14.54 22.54
CA ARG A 136 -12.02 14.25 23.74
C ARG A 136 -12.80 14.68 24.96
#